data_ed8b292e69968082b85d00cc4cd39315
#
_entry.id   ed8b292e69968082b85d00cc4cd39315
#
_cell.length_a   1.000
_cell.length_b   1.000
_cell.length_c   1.000
_cell.angle_alpha   90.00
_cell.angle_beta   90.00
_cell.angle_gamma   90.00
#
_symmetry.space_group_name_H-M   'P 1'
#
loop_
_entity.id
_entity.type
_entity.pdbx_description
1 polymer ?
#
loop_
_entity_poly.entity_id
_entity_poly.type
_entity_poly.pdbx_seq_one_letter_code
_entity_poly.pdbx_strand_id
1 'polypeptide(L)'
;MNRTTRKTSAFTLIELLMVIAIIGILAGILIPTVGAVKKQANIAASKAQLSNYVNAMQLFKGEYSFFPLVSGTGDSDEITLSSESDDFIKAMSARDPSTGNSLSFGGNRRRIAFHSFSESEFALTAADTVSDDQLADRFNNTNIFIVVDTDGDGFVAPSGPTTGEGTIRTNVTAYVGTDTVEPSNPIYKLWD
;
A
#
# COMPACT_ATOMS: atom_id res chain seq x y z
N MET A 1 68.69 -1.22 -24.11
CA MET A 1 67.49 -1.57 -23.31
C MET A 1 67.11 -0.31 -22.52
N ASN A 2 66.17 0.52 -23.03
CA ASN A 2 65.75 1.75 -22.36
C ASN A 2 64.63 1.44 -21.39
N ARG A 3 64.85 1.54 -20.08
CA ARG A 3 63.82 1.46 -19.03
C ARG A 3 63.17 2.82 -18.91
N THR A 4 61.94 2.95 -19.39
CA THR A 4 61.05 4.09 -19.11
C THR A 4 60.58 4.00 -17.67
N THR A 5 61.10 4.84 -16.81
CA THR A 5 60.57 5.04 -15.44
C THR A 5 59.23 5.78 -15.51
N ARG A 6 58.14 5.08 -15.23
CA ARG A 6 56.81 5.72 -15.00
C ARG A 6 56.89 6.57 -13.74
N LYS A 7 56.72 7.88 -13.89
CA LYS A 7 56.50 8.78 -12.76
C LYS A 7 55.13 8.45 -12.15
N THR A 8 55.11 7.89 -10.95
CA THR A 8 53.89 7.78 -10.13
C THR A 8 53.71 9.10 -9.44
N SER A 9 52.64 9.86 -9.74
CA SER A 9 52.23 11.03 -8.94
C SER A 9 51.71 10.54 -7.60
N ALA A 10 52.34 10.96 -6.52
CA ALA A 10 51.90 10.69 -5.17
C ALA A 10 50.78 11.68 -4.80
N PHE A 11 49.72 11.19 -4.18
CA PHE A 11 48.61 12.03 -3.69
C PHE A 11 49.07 12.88 -2.51
N THR A 12 48.73 14.17 -2.50
CA THR A 12 49.06 15.05 -1.40
C THR A 12 48.03 14.88 -0.27
N LEU A 13 48.47 15.10 0.99
CA LEU A 13 47.59 15.00 2.16
C LEU A 13 46.44 16.01 2.10
N ILE A 14 46.70 17.21 1.50
CA ILE A 14 45.72 18.27 1.34
C ILE A 14 44.61 17.90 0.31
N GLU A 15 44.98 17.20 -0.77
CA GLU A 15 44.01 16.72 -1.77
C GLU A 15 43.03 15.69 -1.14
N LEU A 16 43.56 14.79 -0.31
CA LEU A 16 42.72 13.84 0.41
C LEU A 16 41.80 14.58 1.41
N LEU A 17 42.35 15.53 2.17
CA LEU A 17 41.60 16.27 3.17
C LEU A 17 40.46 17.11 2.54
N MET A 18 40.72 17.73 1.37
CA MET A 18 39.72 18.51 0.65
C MET A 18 38.57 17.61 0.17
N VAL A 19 38.87 16.40 -0.35
CA VAL A 19 37.85 15.46 -0.82
C VAL A 19 36.95 14.98 0.33
N ILE A 20 37.54 14.58 1.46
CA ILE A 20 36.71 14.13 2.62
C ILE A 20 35.89 15.29 3.22
N ALA A 21 36.37 16.51 3.18
CA ALA A 21 35.61 17.68 3.63
C ALA A 21 34.39 17.94 2.74
N ILE A 22 34.52 17.85 1.42
CA ILE A 22 33.40 17.99 0.49
C ILE A 22 32.40 16.88 0.67
N ILE A 23 32.85 15.61 0.77
CA ILE A 23 31.97 14.45 1.02
C ILE A 23 31.25 14.61 2.35
N GLY A 24 31.93 15.08 3.40
CA GLY A 24 31.32 15.30 4.72
C GLY A 24 30.22 16.37 4.68
N ILE A 25 30.41 17.47 3.95
CA ILE A 25 29.36 18.49 3.77
C ILE A 25 28.17 17.93 2.99
N LEU A 26 28.41 17.24 1.88
CA LEU A 26 27.34 16.64 1.07
C LEU A 26 26.56 15.58 1.84
N ALA A 27 27.25 14.70 2.56
CA ALA A 27 26.62 13.67 3.39
C ALA A 27 25.79 14.31 4.52
N GLY A 28 26.28 15.39 5.14
CA GLY A 28 25.57 16.09 6.20
C GLY A 28 24.22 16.68 5.77
N ILE A 29 24.06 17.04 4.50
CA ILE A 29 22.79 17.53 3.94
C ILE A 29 21.91 16.36 3.45
N LEU A 30 22.49 15.32 2.85
CA LEU A 30 21.74 14.23 2.23
C LEU A 30 21.10 13.28 3.27
N ILE A 31 21.81 12.93 4.35
CA ILE A 31 21.35 11.94 5.33
C ILE A 31 19.98 12.28 5.93
N PRO A 32 19.70 13.50 6.43
CA PRO A 32 18.41 13.82 7.02
C PRO A 32 17.26 13.86 6.00
N THR A 33 17.55 14.15 4.72
CA THR A 33 16.50 14.28 3.69
C THR A 33 15.99 12.91 3.19
N VAL A 34 16.84 11.88 3.20
CA VAL A 34 16.48 10.53 2.72
C VAL A 34 15.30 9.93 3.49
N GLY A 35 15.22 10.12 4.81
CA GLY A 35 14.14 9.61 5.64
C GLY A 35 12.78 10.20 5.25
N ALA A 36 12.70 11.50 5.03
CA ALA A 36 11.48 12.18 4.62
C ALA A 36 11.02 11.74 3.22
N VAL A 37 11.95 11.63 2.28
CA VAL A 37 11.66 11.16 0.91
C VAL A 37 11.16 9.71 0.91
N LYS A 38 11.78 8.82 1.70
CA LYS A 38 11.32 7.42 1.83
C LYS A 38 9.90 7.35 2.39
N LYS A 39 9.56 8.16 3.41
CA LYS A 39 8.21 8.21 3.97
C LYS A 39 7.19 8.64 2.89
N GLN A 40 7.47 9.70 2.13
CA GLN A 40 6.59 10.16 1.06
C GLN A 40 6.45 9.13 -0.07
N ALA A 41 7.53 8.46 -0.44
CA ALA A 41 7.50 7.39 -1.43
C ALA A 41 6.60 6.21 -0.97
N ASN A 42 6.71 5.82 0.30
CA ASN A 42 5.85 4.77 0.86
C ASN A 42 4.37 5.19 0.88
N ILE A 43 4.05 6.43 1.26
CA ILE A 43 2.65 6.94 1.21
C ILE A 43 2.13 6.89 -0.23
N ALA A 44 2.90 7.35 -1.21
CA ALA A 44 2.49 7.32 -2.60
C ALA A 44 2.28 5.88 -3.11
N ALA A 45 3.16 4.95 -2.75
CA ALA A 45 3.03 3.54 -3.10
C ALA A 45 1.80 2.89 -2.44
N SER A 46 1.51 3.22 -1.17
CA SER A 46 0.32 2.73 -0.48
C SER A 46 -0.97 3.32 -1.09
N LYS A 47 -1.00 4.61 -1.43
CA LYS A 47 -2.14 5.20 -2.16
C LYS A 47 -2.37 4.53 -3.52
N ALA A 48 -1.30 4.19 -4.24
CA ALA A 48 -1.41 3.43 -5.49
C ALA A 48 -1.98 2.02 -5.26
N GLN A 49 -1.57 1.33 -4.20
CA GLN A 49 -2.13 0.04 -3.79
C GLN A 49 -3.63 0.15 -3.51
N LEU A 50 -4.07 1.12 -2.69
CA LEU A 50 -5.50 1.36 -2.42
C LEU A 50 -6.29 1.67 -3.71
N SER A 51 -5.70 2.47 -4.60
CA SER A 51 -6.33 2.78 -5.89
C SER A 51 -6.53 1.52 -6.74
N ASN A 52 -5.59 0.57 -6.71
CA ASN A 52 -5.73 -0.71 -7.39
C ASN A 52 -6.86 -1.55 -6.78
N TYR A 53 -7.03 -1.56 -5.45
CA TYR A 53 -8.15 -2.24 -4.80
C TYR A 53 -9.50 -1.62 -5.18
N VAL A 54 -9.60 -0.30 -5.17
CA VAL A 54 -10.79 0.44 -5.63
C VAL A 54 -11.12 0.10 -7.09
N ASN A 55 -10.12 0.07 -7.97
CA ASN A 55 -10.31 -0.31 -9.37
C ASN A 55 -10.79 -1.76 -9.51
N ALA A 56 -10.23 -2.69 -8.72
CA ALA A 56 -10.66 -4.10 -8.72
C ALA A 56 -12.12 -4.24 -8.29
N MET A 57 -12.54 -3.50 -7.26
CA MET A 57 -13.92 -3.44 -6.80
C MET A 57 -14.87 -2.88 -7.87
N GLN A 58 -14.46 -1.84 -8.59
CA GLN A 58 -15.23 -1.28 -9.71
C GLN A 58 -15.37 -2.26 -10.86
N LEU A 59 -14.30 -2.98 -11.21
CA LEU A 59 -14.33 -4.02 -12.24
C LEU A 59 -15.26 -5.17 -11.83
N PHE A 60 -15.22 -5.58 -10.57
CA PHE A 60 -16.13 -6.59 -10.04
C PHE A 60 -17.59 -6.13 -10.14
N LYS A 61 -17.92 -4.89 -9.71
CA LYS A 61 -19.26 -4.32 -9.85
C LYS A 61 -19.69 -4.25 -11.31
N GLY A 62 -18.77 -3.92 -12.23
CA GLY A 62 -19.03 -3.91 -13.67
C GLY A 62 -19.43 -5.28 -14.23
N GLU A 63 -18.82 -6.36 -13.73
CA GLU A 63 -19.11 -7.74 -14.17
C GLU A 63 -20.38 -8.33 -13.51
N TYR A 64 -20.58 -8.08 -12.22
CA TYR A 64 -21.61 -8.72 -11.42
C TYR A 64 -22.76 -7.81 -11.00
N SER A 65 -22.65 -6.49 -11.21
CA SER A 65 -23.64 -5.46 -10.83
C SER A 65 -23.83 -5.28 -9.31
N PHE A 66 -22.95 -5.81 -8.49
CA PHE A 66 -22.91 -5.59 -7.05
C PHE A 66 -21.47 -5.60 -6.53
N PHE A 67 -21.23 -5.08 -5.34
CA PHE A 67 -19.93 -5.17 -4.67
C PHE A 67 -19.83 -6.47 -3.85
N PRO A 68 -18.66 -7.14 -3.81
CA PRO A 68 -18.46 -8.32 -2.97
C PRO A 68 -18.31 -7.91 -1.50
N LEU A 69 -18.54 -8.85 -0.59
CA LEU A 69 -18.27 -8.73 0.86
C LEU A 69 -19.07 -7.64 1.59
N VAL A 70 -20.13 -7.12 0.99
CA VAL A 70 -20.96 -6.09 1.61
C VAL A 70 -22.31 -6.67 2.04
N SER A 71 -22.83 -6.16 3.15
CA SER A 71 -24.13 -6.59 3.69
C SER A 71 -25.32 -6.05 2.91
N GLY A 72 -25.13 -4.98 2.14
CA GLY A 72 -26.17 -4.34 1.33
C GLY A 72 -27.24 -3.62 2.15
N THR A 73 -26.95 -3.26 3.40
CA THR A 73 -27.85 -2.53 4.30
C THR A 73 -27.26 -1.18 4.67
N GLY A 74 -28.00 -0.10 4.40
CA GLY A 74 -27.58 1.28 4.67
C GLY A 74 -27.00 1.99 3.43
N ASP A 75 -26.59 3.24 3.60
CA ASP A 75 -26.09 4.11 2.52
C ASP A 75 -24.69 3.70 2.06
N SER A 76 -23.86 3.21 2.98
CA SER A 76 -22.50 2.76 2.74
C SER A 76 -22.13 1.56 3.62
N ASP A 77 -21.21 0.75 3.16
CA ASP A 77 -20.61 -0.34 3.94
C ASP A 77 -19.07 -0.26 3.87
N GLU A 78 -18.39 -0.69 4.93
CA GLU A 78 -16.94 -0.69 5.04
C GLU A 78 -16.38 -2.10 5.16
N ILE A 79 -15.56 -2.48 4.21
CA ILE A 79 -14.77 -3.71 4.27
C ILE A 79 -13.48 -3.40 5.03
N THR A 80 -13.26 -4.06 6.15
CA THR A 80 -12.12 -3.85 7.04
C THR A 80 -11.05 -4.91 6.81
N LEU A 81 -9.96 -4.57 6.12
CA LEU A 81 -8.95 -5.56 5.75
C LEU A 81 -8.13 -6.09 6.93
N SER A 82 -8.16 -5.48 8.10
CA SER A 82 -7.55 -6.06 9.31
C SER A 82 -8.22 -7.37 9.76
N SER A 83 -9.48 -7.59 9.40
CA SER A 83 -10.25 -8.80 9.72
C SER A 83 -10.75 -9.57 8.51
N GLU A 84 -10.83 -8.93 7.35
CA GLU A 84 -11.45 -9.47 6.13
C GLU A 84 -10.47 -9.61 4.96
N SER A 85 -9.16 -9.53 5.21
CA SER A 85 -8.13 -9.65 4.16
C SER A 85 -8.25 -10.95 3.37
N ASP A 86 -8.36 -12.09 4.06
CA ASP A 86 -8.46 -13.40 3.44
C ASP A 86 -9.67 -13.48 2.50
N ASP A 87 -10.83 -12.99 2.96
CA ASP A 87 -12.05 -12.95 2.16
C ASP A 87 -11.92 -11.99 0.96
N PHE A 88 -11.29 -10.84 1.16
CA PHE A 88 -11.04 -9.88 0.09
C PHE A 88 -10.08 -10.45 -0.97
N ILE A 89 -9.01 -11.12 -0.54
CA ILE A 89 -8.08 -11.81 -1.43
C ILE A 89 -8.81 -12.87 -2.26
N LYS A 90 -9.61 -13.73 -1.64
CA LYS A 90 -10.39 -14.77 -2.30
C LYS A 90 -11.37 -14.20 -3.34
N ALA A 91 -12.09 -13.15 -2.97
CA ALA A 91 -13.06 -12.51 -3.87
C ALA A 91 -12.38 -11.85 -5.07
N MET A 92 -11.26 -11.13 -4.86
CA MET A 92 -10.58 -10.36 -5.90
C MET A 92 -9.65 -11.18 -6.78
N SER A 93 -8.92 -12.15 -6.21
CA SER A 93 -8.00 -13.00 -6.98
C SER A 93 -8.66 -14.27 -7.56
N ALA A 94 -9.84 -14.64 -7.07
CA ALA A 94 -10.48 -15.95 -7.34
C ALA A 94 -9.58 -17.14 -6.98
N ARG A 95 -8.73 -16.97 -5.96
CA ARG A 95 -7.81 -17.98 -5.47
C ARG A 95 -7.82 -18.02 -3.94
N ASP A 96 -7.63 -19.19 -3.42
CA ASP A 96 -7.36 -19.42 -2.01
C ASP A 96 -5.89 -19.02 -1.72
N PRO A 97 -5.61 -18.08 -0.81
CA PRO A 97 -4.25 -17.62 -0.56
C PRO A 97 -3.34 -18.70 0.05
N SER A 98 -3.91 -19.63 0.84
CA SER A 98 -3.14 -20.70 1.50
C SER A 98 -2.76 -21.83 0.55
N THR A 99 -3.65 -22.18 -0.40
CA THR A 99 -3.45 -23.33 -1.31
C THR A 99 -3.14 -22.94 -2.75
N GLY A 100 -3.37 -21.68 -3.13
CA GLY A 100 -3.25 -21.18 -4.51
C GLY A 100 -4.31 -21.71 -5.49
N ASN A 101 -5.26 -22.55 -5.01
CA ASN A 101 -6.28 -23.15 -5.84
C ASN A 101 -7.33 -22.13 -6.29
N SER A 102 -7.87 -22.34 -7.50
CA SER A 102 -8.97 -21.52 -8.01
C SER A 102 -10.23 -21.71 -7.19
N LEU A 103 -10.83 -20.63 -6.73
CA LEU A 103 -11.97 -20.61 -5.82
C LEU A 103 -13.08 -19.67 -6.34
N SER A 104 -14.34 -20.03 -6.10
CA SER A 104 -15.49 -19.14 -6.26
C SER A 104 -15.88 -18.61 -4.88
N PHE A 105 -15.71 -17.31 -4.64
CA PHE A 105 -15.95 -16.68 -3.34
C PHE A 105 -16.50 -15.26 -3.51
N GLY A 106 -17.22 -14.74 -2.53
CA GLY A 106 -17.73 -13.36 -2.50
C GLY A 106 -18.61 -13.00 -3.70
N GLY A 107 -19.26 -13.97 -4.34
CA GLY A 107 -20.06 -13.77 -5.56
C GLY A 107 -19.29 -13.90 -6.86
N ASN A 108 -17.97 -14.08 -6.83
CA ASN A 108 -17.12 -14.30 -8.02
C ASN A 108 -17.33 -15.71 -8.61
N ARG A 109 -18.50 -15.94 -9.22
CA ARG A 109 -18.89 -17.26 -9.76
C ARG A 109 -18.07 -17.70 -10.95
N ARG A 110 -17.59 -16.73 -11.76
CA ARG A 110 -16.79 -17.00 -12.98
C ARG A 110 -15.30 -17.17 -12.68
N ARG A 111 -14.89 -16.98 -11.42
CA ARG A 111 -13.49 -17.06 -10.97
C ARG A 111 -12.57 -16.15 -11.76
N ILE A 112 -13.01 -14.91 -11.96
CA ILE A 112 -12.22 -13.87 -12.65
C ILE A 112 -11.28 -13.26 -11.63
N ALA A 113 -9.98 -13.16 -11.95
CA ALA A 113 -9.03 -12.43 -11.15
C ALA A 113 -9.14 -10.92 -11.51
N PHE A 114 -9.73 -10.13 -10.61
CA PHE A 114 -9.83 -8.68 -10.75
C PHE A 114 -8.58 -7.98 -10.21
N HIS A 115 -7.87 -8.62 -9.29
CA HIS A 115 -6.60 -8.16 -8.75
C HIS A 115 -5.63 -9.34 -8.57
N SER A 116 -4.35 -9.09 -8.84
CA SER A 116 -3.27 -10.03 -8.56
C SER A 116 -2.39 -9.44 -7.49
N PHE A 117 -2.45 -9.99 -6.29
CA PHE A 117 -1.71 -9.50 -5.14
C PHE A 117 -0.21 -9.79 -5.29
N SER A 118 0.61 -8.80 -5.01
CA SER A 118 2.06 -8.92 -4.93
C SER A 118 2.50 -9.18 -3.48
N GLU A 119 3.64 -9.83 -3.29
CA GLU A 119 4.21 -10.10 -1.97
C GLU A 119 4.32 -8.84 -1.09
N SER A 120 4.57 -7.70 -1.70
CA SER A 120 4.71 -6.41 -1.01
C SER A 120 3.39 -5.79 -0.52
N GLU A 121 2.25 -6.43 -0.78
CA GLU A 121 0.92 -6.03 -0.29
C GLU A 121 0.51 -6.83 0.95
N PHE A 122 1.29 -7.85 1.31
CA PHE A 122 1.02 -8.66 2.49
C PHE A 122 1.76 -8.15 3.72
N ALA A 123 1.13 -8.37 4.88
CA ALA A 123 1.70 -8.00 6.17
C ALA A 123 2.95 -8.82 6.49
N LEU A 124 3.92 -8.18 7.15
CA LEU A 124 5.05 -8.85 7.76
C LEU A 124 4.66 -9.29 9.17
N THR A 125 4.91 -10.54 9.48
CA THR A 125 4.71 -11.10 10.82
C THR A 125 5.83 -10.63 11.77
N ALA A 126 5.65 -10.90 13.08
CA ALA A 126 6.70 -10.61 14.07
C ALA A 126 8.02 -11.36 13.83
N ALA A 127 7.99 -12.42 13.01
CA ALA A 127 9.18 -13.19 12.61
C ALA A 127 9.80 -12.69 11.30
N ASP A 128 9.36 -11.51 10.80
CA ASP A 128 9.82 -10.91 9.54
C ASP A 128 9.52 -11.79 8.29
N THR A 129 8.49 -12.64 8.40
CA THR A 129 7.98 -13.45 7.29
C THR A 129 6.71 -12.83 6.72
N VAL A 130 6.50 -12.98 5.42
CA VAL A 130 5.28 -12.49 4.76
C VAL A 130 4.09 -13.36 5.18
N SER A 131 2.97 -12.72 5.53
CA SER A 131 1.70 -13.42 5.77
C SER A 131 1.13 -13.94 4.46
N ASP A 132 0.39 -15.03 4.50
CA ASP A 132 -0.29 -15.58 3.31
C ASP A 132 -1.68 -14.97 3.08
N ASP A 133 -2.31 -14.45 4.14
CA ASP A 133 -3.72 -14.08 4.19
C ASP A 133 -4.01 -12.66 4.69
N GLN A 134 -3.00 -11.95 5.23
CA GLN A 134 -3.17 -10.61 5.80
C GLN A 134 -2.59 -9.55 4.91
N LEU A 135 -3.41 -8.60 4.45
CA LEU A 135 -2.96 -7.44 3.67
C LEU A 135 -2.50 -6.30 4.59
N ALA A 136 -1.51 -5.57 4.13
CA ALA A 136 -1.00 -4.37 4.80
C ALA A 136 -0.52 -3.32 3.78
N ASP A 137 -0.34 -2.11 4.25
CA ASP A 137 0.28 -1.05 3.48
C ASP A 137 1.82 -1.10 3.55
N ARG A 138 2.50 -0.09 2.98
CA ARG A 138 3.98 0.01 2.98
C ARG A 138 4.59 0.32 4.35
N PHE A 139 3.78 0.53 5.37
CA PHE A 139 4.17 0.72 6.77
C PHE A 139 3.82 -0.48 7.64
N ASN A 140 3.39 -1.59 7.03
CA ASN A 140 2.87 -2.79 7.69
C ASN A 140 1.58 -2.53 8.49
N ASN A 141 0.82 -1.48 8.16
CA ASN A 141 -0.46 -1.19 8.78
C ASN A 141 -1.56 -2.01 8.09
N THR A 142 -2.25 -2.83 8.86
CA THR A 142 -3.36 -3.68 8.38
C THR A 142 -4.72 -2.99 8.42
N ASN A 143 -4.83 -1.81 9.08
CA ASN A 143 -6.07 -1.05 9.20
C ASN A 143 -6.40 -0.31 7.90
N ILE A 144 -6.65 -1.06 6.86
CA ILE A 144 -7.09 -0.60 5.54
C ILE A 144 -8.59 -0.78 5.45
N PHE A 145 -9.30 0.25 5.01
CA PHE A 145 -10.75 0.28 4.87
C PHE A 145 -11.11 0.58 3.41
N ILE A 146 -12.06 -0.20 2.88
CA ILE A 146 -12.66 0.02 1.57
C ILE A 146 -14.12 0.33 1.78
N VAL A 147 -14.54 1.54 1.42
CA VAL A 147 -15.91 2.03 1.60
C VAL A 147 -16.65 1.95 0.29
N VAL A 148 -17.82 1.36 0.29
CA VAL A 148 -18.64 1.14 -0.89
C VAL A 148 -20.03 1.74 -0.74
N ASP A 149 -20.55 2.28 -1.83
CA ASP A 149 -21.92 2.71 -1.99
C ASP A 149 -22.83 1.48 -2.15
N THR A 150 -23.69 1.23 -1.18
CA THR A 150 -24.57 0.05 -1.15
C THR A 150 -25.97 0.30 -1.64
N ASP A 151 -26.50 1.52 -1.52
CA ASP A 151 -27.83 1.89 -1.99
C ASP A 151 -27.84 2.41 -3.43
N GLY A 152 -26.67 2.76 -3.99
CA GLY A 152 -26.50 3.16 -5.38
C GLY A 152 -26.82 4.65 -5.64
N ASP A 153 -26.80 5.48 -4.61
CA ASP A 153 -27.05 6.93 -4.73
C ASP A 153 -25.84 7.71 -5.26
N GLY A 154 -24.67 7.04 -5.36
CA GLY A 154 -23.42 7.61 -5.84
C GLY A 154 -22.61 8.34 -4.77
N PHE A 155 -22.93 8.13 -3.50
CA PHE A 155 -22.21 8.70 -2.37
C PHE A 155 -21.77 7.61 -1.40
N VAL A 156 -20.69 7.87 -0.69
CA VAL A 156 -20.22 7.05 0.43
C VAL A 156 -19.95 7.92 1.65
N ALA A 157 -20.17 7.37 2.84
CA ALA A 157 -19.93 8.03 4.11
C ALA A 157 -18.88 7.27 4.92
N PRO A 158 -17.55 7.50 4.69
CA PRO A 158 -16.50 6.85 5.45
C PRO A 158 -16.57 7.15 6.94
N SER A 159 -16.35 6.17 7.80
CA SER A 159 -16.25 6.37 9.24
C SER A 159 -14.91 6.97 9.68
N GLY A 160 -13.88 6.91 8.83
CA GLY A 160 -12.52 7.42 9.04
C GLY A 160 -11.93 8.07 7.79
N PRO A 161 -10.62 8.40 7.79
CA PRO A 161 -9.65 8.24 8.89
C PRO A 161 -9.80 9.20 10.05
N THR A 162 -10.55 10.30 9.88
CA THR A 162 -10.86 11.27 10.94
C THR A 162 -12.37 11.38 11.12
N THR A 163 -12.83 11.61 12.34
CA THR A 163 -14.25 11.75 12.62
C THR A 163 -14.85 12.95 11.87
N GLY A 164 -15.97 12.73 11.16
CA GLY A 164 -16.70 13.80 10.46
C GLY A 164 -16.22 14.08 9.04
N GLU A 165 -15.64 13.10 8.33
CA GLU A 165 -15.26 13.22 6.91
C GLU A 165 -16.42 13.63 5.98
N GLY A 166 -17.66 13.39 6.39
CA GLY A 166 -18.84 13.70 5.57
C GLY A 166 -19.06 12.71 4.43
N THR A 167 -20.01 13.03 3.55
CA THR A 167 -20.29 12.21 2.35
C THR A 167 -19.41 12.59 1.19
N ILE A 168 -18.93 11.59 0.45
CA ILE A 168 -18.03 11.73 -0.69
C ILE A 168 -18.74 11.20 -1.93
N ARG A 169 -18.70 11.95 -3.04
CA ARG A 169 -19.32 11.56 -4.28
C ARG A 169 -18.45 10.55 -5.04
N THR A 170 -18.67 9.27 -4.74
CA THR A 170 -18.04 8.13 -5.40
C THR A 170 -18.81 6.86 -5.06
N ASN A 171 -18.67 5.82 -5.86
CA ASN A 171 -19.27 4.51 -5.59
C ASN A 171 -18.36 3.61 -4.74
N VAL A 172 -17.07 3.90 -4.68
CA VAL A 172 -16.10 3.17 -3.86
C VAL A 172 -14.87 4.04 -3.62
N THR A 173 -14.36 4.01 -2.40
CA THR A 173 -13.12 4.66 -2.02
C THR A 173 -12.37 3.83 -0.98
N ALA A 174 -11.18 4.25 -0.57
CA ALA A 174 -10.41 3.57 0.44
C ALA A 174 -9.56 4.53 1.26
N TYR A 175 -9.26 4.15 2.49
CA TYR A 175 -8.36 4.88 3.36
C TYR A 175 -7.58 3.92 4.29
N VAL A 176 -6.52 4.45 4.90
CA VAL A 176 -5.77 3.77 5.95
C VAL A 176 -6.01 4.51 7.25
N GLY A 177 -6.50 3.79 8.23
CA GLY A 177 -6.76 4.30 9.58
C GLY A 177 -5.51 4.28 10.46
N THR A 178 -5.71 4.62 11.73
CA THR A 178 -4.62 4.61 12.71
C THR A 178 -4.07 3.20 12.89
N ASP A 179 -2.75 3.07 12.81
CA ASP A 179 -2.05 1.82 13.09
C ASP A 179 -2.13 1.53 14.61
N THR A 180 -2.57 0.32 14.96
CA THR A 180 -2.70 -0.09 16.36
C THR A 180 -1.35 -0.51 16.98
N VAL A 181 -0.38 -0.89 16.16
CA VAL A 181 0.96 -1.31 16.58
C VAL A 181 1.92 -0.12 16.61
N GLU A 182 1.90 0.70 15.55
CA GLU A 182 2.74 1.88 15.40
C GLU A 182 1.89 3.14 15.13
N PRO A 183 1.31 3.76 16.16
CA PRO A 183 0.42 4.92 15.99
C PRO A 183 1.06 6.16 15.34
N SER A 184 2.40 6.17 15.19
CA SER A 184 3.17 7.20 14.48
C SER A 184 3.15 7.04 12.97
N ASN A 185 2.66 5.91 12.45
CA ASN A 185 2.50 5.68 11.03
C ASN A 185 1.48 6.66 10.44
N PRO A 186 1.69 7.10 9.18
CA PRO A 186 0.78 8.06 8.58
C PRO A 186 -0.57 7.44 8.27
N ILE A 187 -1.63 8.20 8.56
CA ILE A 187 -2.97 7.96 8.03
C ILE A 187 -3.12 8.70 6.70
N TYR A 188 -3.87 8.15 5.77
CA TYR A 188 -4.11 8.76 4.45
C TYR A 188 -5.37 8.22 3.81
N LYS A 189 -5.91 8.97 2.85
CA LYS A 189 -7.15 8.68 2.14
C LYS A 189 -6.98 8.91 0.64
N LEU A 190 -7.87 8.35 -0.17
CA LEU A 190 -7.88 8.53 -1.63
C LEU A 190 -8.66 9.77 -2.09
N TRP A 191 -9.49 10.33 -1.23
CA TRP A 191 -10.24 11.56 -1.51
C TRP A 191 -9.55 12.74 -0.83
N ASP A 192 -9.13 13.71 -1.58
CA ASP A 192 -8.64 15.03 -1.15
C ASP A 192 -9.03 16.07 -2.21
#